data_640b0ac9f2950f61a719cc2a7a5e4fe1
#
_entry.id   640b0ac9f2950f61a719cc2a7a5e4fe1
#
_cell.length_a   1.000
_cell.length_b   1.000
_cell.length_c   1.000
_cell.angle_alpha   90.00
_cell.angle_beta   90.00
_cell.angle_gamma   90.00
#
_symmetry.space_group_name_H-M   'P 1'
#
loop_
_entity.id
_entity.type
_entity.pdbx_description
1 polymer ?
#
loop_
_entity_poly.entity_id
_entity_poly.type
_entity_poly.pdbx_seq_one_letter_code
_entity_poly.pdbx_strand_id
1 'polypeptide(L)'
;MYNGVKNNLLKMAEKMPEEHYSFKATAEIRTFGQLIGHVADSQARTCGMLIGDTKQLGASSKTAKADLVAALKESFAMCDKAFDSLTTDAKAVELVQMGQRQSTRVGALVRTVSHSNEEYGYMAVYMRLKGIVPPSSEGR
;
A
#
# COMPACT_ATOMS: atom_id res chain seq x y z
N MET A 1 -0.35 10.94 9.46
CA MET A 1 -0.24 9.45 9.40
C MET A 1 -0.08 8.94 7.97
N TYR A 2 -0.98 9.23 7.03
CA TYR A 2 -0.93 8.77 5.65
C TYR A 2 0.42 9.00 4.95
N ASN A 3 0.92 10.24 4.94
CA ASN A 3 2.22 10.57 4.31
C ASN A 3 3.40 9.80 4.89
N GLY A 4 3.39 9.53 6.21
CA GLY A 4 4.43 8.72 6.85
C GLY A 4 4.43 7.29 6.36
N VAL A 5 3.24 6.66 6.27
CA VAL A 5 3.09 5.28 5.75
C VAL A 5 3.49 5.21 4.27
N LYS A 6 3.01 6.16 3.45
CA LYS A 6 3.37 6.28 2.03
C LYS A 6 4.88 6.37 1.84
N ASN A 7 5.53 7.31 2.53
CA ASN A 7 6.98 7.50 2.41
C ASN A 7 7.77 6.25 2.85
N ASN A 8 7.36 5.62 3.94
CA ASN A 8 8.00 4.41 4.43
C ASN A 8 7.87 3.25 3.45
N LEU A 9 6.69 3.02 2.87
CA LEU A 9 6.46 1.95 1.89
C LEU A 9 7.23 2.18 0.59
N LEU A 10 7.23 3.41 0.06
CA LEU A 10 7.97 3.73 -1.16
C LEU A 10 9.48 3.56 -0.96
N LYS A 11 10.03 4.11 0.14
CA LYS A 11 11.45 3.94 0.49
C LYS A 11 11.82 2.48 0.71
N MET A 12 10.96 1.72 1.37
CA MET A 12 11.16 0.29 1.62
C MET A 12 11.25 -0.49 0.31
N ALA A 13 10.30 -0.28 -0.60
CA ALA A 13 10.28 -0.94 -1.90
C ALA A 13 11.52 -0.58 -2.74
N GLU A 14 11.94 0.68 -2.73
CA GLU A 14 13.15 1.10 -3.45
C GLU A 14 14.44 0.57 -2.80
N LYS A 15 14.50 0.51 -1.47
CA LYS A 15 15.69 0.11 -0.72
C LYS A 15 15.96 -1.39 -0.77
N MET A 16 14.91 -2.23 -0.79
CA MET A 16 15.08 -3.68 -0.84
C MET A 16 15.75 -4.09 -2.15
N PRO A 17 16.89 -4.82 -2.13
CA PRO A 17 17.51 -5.35 -3.34
C PRO A 17 16.57 -6.29 -4.12
N GLU A 18 16.67 -6.29 -5.44
CA GLU A 18 15.76 -7.08 -6.30
C GLU A 18 15.84 -8.57 -6.02
N GLU A 19 17.04 -9.10 -5.74
CA GLU A 19 17.26 -10.50 -5.40
C GLU A 19 16.51 -10.95 -4.12
N HIS A 20 16.07 -10.01 -3.28
CA HIS A 20 15.30 -10.28 -2.08
C HIS A 20 13.78 -10.13 -2.26
N TYR A 21 13.30 -9.75 -3.45
CA TYR A 21 11.87 -9.64 -3.71
C TYR A 21 11.14 -10.99 -3.68
N SER A 22 11.84 -12.09 -4.00
CA SER A 22 11.33 -13.46 -3.89
C SER A 22 11.44 -14.06 -2.49
N PHE A 23 12.06 -13.34 -1.53
CA PHE A 23 12.26 -13.83 -0.17
C PHE A 23 10.94 -13.89 0.60
N LYS A 24 10.77 -14.95 1.37
CA LYS A 24 9.74 -15.14 2.41
C LYS A 24 10.35 -15.91 3.58
N ALA A 25 9.90 -15.61 4.80
CA ALA A 25 10.47 -16.22 6.00
C ALA A 25 10.03 -17.67 6.20
N THR A 26 8.79 -18.03 5.76
CA THR A 26 8.25 -19.39 5.80
C THR A 26 7.51 -19.71 4.48
N ALA A 27 7.19 -20.98 4.24
CA ALA A 27 6.56 -21.40 2.99
C ALA A 27 5.14 -20.83 2.81
N GLU A 28 4.41 -20.64 3.90
CA GLU A 28 2.99 -20.31 3.92
C GLU A 28 2.69 -18.84 3.69
N ILE A 29 3.68 -17.96 3.86
CA ILE A 29 3.49 -16.50 3.73
C ILE A 29 3.89 -15.98 2.35
N ARG A 30 3.41 -14.76 2.04
CA ARG A 30 3.77 -14.06 0.80
C ARG A 30 5.25 -13.70 0.76
N THR A 31 5.83 -13.65 -0.45
CA THR A 31 7.14 -13.04 -0.65
C THR A 31 7.09 -11.53 -0.42
N PHE A 32 8.24 -10.90 -0.24
CA PHE A 32 8.33 -9.43 -0.13
C PHE A 32 7.68 -8.73 -1.33
N GLY A 33 7.98 -9.18 -2.57
CA GLY A 33 7.37 -8.62 -3.78
C GLY A 33 5.86 -8.82 -3.84
N GLN A 34 5.37 -9.99 -3.40
CA GLN A 34 3.93 -10.24 -3.33
C GLN A 34 3.21 -9.34 -2.31
N LEU A 35 3.88 -8.95 -1.20
CA LEU A 35 3.34 -7.98 -0.24
C LEU A 35 3.26 -6.58 -0.88
N ILE A 36 4.29 -6.13 -1.61
CA ILE A 36 4.26 -4.86 -2.35
C ILE A 36 3.09 -4.86 -3.36
N GLY A 37 2.95 -5.93 -4.15
CA GLY A 37 1.84 -6.06 -5.11
C GLY A 37 0.47 -6.05 -4.44
N HIS A 38 0.32 -6.73 -3.31
CA HIS A 38 -0.90 -6.77 -2.53
C HIS A 38 -1.31 -5.38 -2.01
N VAL A 39 -0.35 -4.61 -1.49
CA VAL A 39 -0.59 -3.22 -1.06
C VAL A 39 -1.05 -2.38 -2.23
N ALA A 40 -0.35 -2.43 -3.37
CA ALA A 40 -0.69 -1.65 -4.56
C ALA A 40 -2.10 -1.96 -5.08
N ASP A 41 -2.45 -3.24 -5.22
CA ASP A 41 -3.79 -3.64 -5.70
C ASP A 41 -4.90 -3.31 -4.70
N SER A 42 -4.64 -3.43 -3.40
CA SER A 42 -5.60 -3.08 -2.35
C SER A 42 -5.89 -1.58 -2.32
N GLN A 43 -4.85 -0.75 -2.42
CA GLN A 43 -4.96 0.71 -2.51
C GLN A 43 -5.68 1.14 -3.79
N ALA A 44 -5.28 0.62 -4.96
CA ALA A 44 -5.90 0.96 -6.23
C ALA A 44 -7.40 0.65 -6.23
N ARG A 45 -7.80 -0.49 -5.69
CA ARG A 45 -9.21 -0.88 -5.56
C ARG A 45 -10.00 0.11 -4.70
N THR A 46 -9.50 0.45 -3.51
CA THR A 46 -10.23 1.31 -2.57
C THR A 46 -10.18 2.77 -3.00
N CYS A 47 -8.99 3.30 -3.27
CA CYS A 47 -8.83 4.69 -3.66
C CYS A 47 -9.42 4.96 -5.06
N GLY A 48 -9.24 4.02 -6.00
CA GLY A 48 -9.83 4.10 -7.33
C GLY A 48 -11.36 4.17 -7.29
N MET A 49 -12.00 3.32 -6.49
CA MET A 49 -13.44 3.37 -6.30
C MET A 49 -13.90 4.74 -5.77
N LEU A 50 -13.17 5.35 -4.83
CA LEU A 50 -13.52 6.65 -4.27
C LEU A 50 -13.40 7.82 -5.25
N ILE A 51 -12.56 7.69 -6.28
CA ILE A 51 -12.38 8.72 -7.34
C ILE A 51 -13.05 8.35 -8.66
N GLY A 52 -13.78 7.22 -8.71
CA GLY A 52 -14.43 6.75 -9.95
C GLY A 52 -13.46 6.17 -10.98
N ASP A 53 -12.24 5.81 -10.58
CA ASP A 53 -11.24 5.15 -11.41
C ASP A 53 -11.21 3.65 -11.10
N THR A 54 -11.71 2.83 -12.02
CA THR A 54 -11.80 1.37 -11.86
C THR A 54 -10.57 0.62 -12.40
N LYS A 55 -9.47 1.33 -12.68
CA LYS A 55 -8.24 0.74 -13.19
C LYS A 55 -7.70 -0.33 -12.24
N GLN A 56 -7.45 -1.51 -12.79
CA GLN A 56 -6.79 -2.63 -12.09
C GLN A 56 -5.30 -2.58 -12.39
N LEU A 57 -4.45 -2.55 -11.36
CA LEU A 57 -3.00 -2.51 -11.55
C LEU A 57 -2.40 -3.90 -11.82
N GLY A 58 -3.06 -4.97 -11.35
CA GLY A 58 -2.59 -6.34 -11.50
C GLY A 58 -1.21 -6.57 -10.88
N ALA A 59 -0.88 -5.79 -9.84
CA ALA A 59 0.44 -5.77 -9.23
C ALA A 59 0.79 -7.10 -8.56
N SER A 60 -0.21 -7.81 -8.02
CA SER A 60 -0.02 -9.10 -7.35
C SER A 60 0.49 -10.22 -8.28
N SER A 61 0.37 -10.04 -9.60
CA SER A 61 0.90 -10.98 -10.60
C SER A 61 2.30 -10.61 -11.12
N LYS A 62 2.82 -9.45 -10.72
CA LYS A 62 4.15 -8.96 -11.13
C LYS A 62 5.24 -9.54 -10.22
N THR A 63 6.44 -9.71 -10.79
CA THR A 63 7.61 -10.24 -10.08
C THR A 63 8.82 -9.33 -10.11
N ALA A 64 8.97 -8.51 -11.17
CA ALA A 64 10.08 -7.58 -11.30
C ALA A 64 9.92 -6.39 -10.33
N LYS A 65 10.99 -6.05 -9.62
CA LYS A 65 11.03 -4.92 -8.68
C LYS A 65 10.54 -3.61 -9.33
N ALA A 66 11.03 -3.30 -10.53
CA ALA A 66 10.67 -2.07 -11.23
C ALA A 66 9.16 -1.94 -11.46
N ASP A 67 8.50 -3.03 -11.88
CA ASP A 67 7.06 -3.06 -12.13
C ASP A 67 6.25 -2.94 -10.84
N LEU A 68 6.71 -3.58 -9.77
CA LEU A 68 6.06 -3.51 -8.44
C LEU A 68 6.19 -2.13 -7.82
N VAL A 69 7.37 -1.50 -7.91
CA VAL A 69 7.59 -0.12 -7.44
C VAL A 69 6.73 0.87 -8.24
N ALA A 70 6.66 0.71 -9.57
CA ALA A 70 5.82 1.55 -10.42
C ALA A 70 4.32 1.42 -10.03
N ALA A 71 3.82 0.20 -9.85
CA ALA A 71 2.44 -0.05 -9.44
C ALA A 71 2.15 0.53 -8.04
N LEU A 72 3.09 0.42 -7.09
CA LEU A 72 2.95 1.01 -5.76
C LEU A 72 2.88 2.54 -5.83
N LYS A 73 3.72 3.18 -6.63
CA LYS A 73 3.67 4.64 -6.86
C LYS A 73 2.35 5.08 -7.47
N GLU A 74 1.85 4.35 -8.46
CA GLU A 74 0.57 4.62 -9.10
C GLU A 74 -0.60 4.48 -8.11
N SER A 75 -0.62 3.43 -7.30
CA SER A 75 -1.67 3.23 -6.29
C SER A 75 -1.69 4.36 -5.25
N PHE A 76 -0.52 4.87 -4.83
CA PHE A 76 -0.45 6.04 -3.97
C PHE A 76 -0.93 7.32 -4.65
N ALA A 77 -0.67 7.52 -5.94
CA ALA A 77 -1.20 8.66 -6.68
C ALA A 77 -2.75 8.63 -6.76
N MET A 78 -3.36 7.43 -6.86
CA MET A 78 -4.82 7.28 -6.75
C MET A 78 -5.32 7.63 -5.35
N CYS A 79 -4.60 7.21 -4.30
CA CYS A 79 -4.96 7.54 -2.92
C CYS A 79 -4.78 9.03 -2.61
N ASP A 80 -3.74 9.69 -3.13
CA ASP A 80 -3.57 11.15 -3.01
C ASP A 80 -4.83 11.87 -3.53
N LYS A 81 -5.29 11.54 -4.73
CA LYS A 81 -6.53 12.09 -5.31
C LYS A 81 -7.77 11.79 -4.46
N ALA A 82 -7.84 10.58 -3.88
CA ALA A 82 -8.96 10.20 -3.02
C ALA A 82 -8.98 11.02 -1.72
N PHE A 83 -7.83 11.28 -1.10
CA PHE A 83 -7.73 12.18 0.05
C PHE A 83 -8.06 13.61 -0.32
N ASP A 84 -7.54 14.14 -1.44
CA ASP A 84 -7.81 15.49 -1.93
C ASP A 84 -9.31 15.71 -2.26
N SER A 85 -10.05 14.64 -2.55
CA SER A 85 -11.49 14.70 -2.79
C SER A 85 -12.34 14.96 -1.54
N LEU A 86 -11.75 14.86 -0.33
CA LEU A 86 -12.43 15.13 0.94
C LEU A 86 -12.43 16.64 1.26
N THR A 87 -13.09 17.44 0.43
CA THR A 87 -13.05 18.91 0.51
C THR A 87 -13.95 19.51 1.59
N THR A 88 -14.89 18.76 2.13
CA THR A 88 -15.83 19.17 3.19
C THR A 88 -16.11 18.00 4.15
N ASP A 89 -16.59 18.32 5.37
CA ASP A 89 -17.02 17.32 6.34
C ASP A 89 -18.15 16.45 5.78
N ALA A 90 -19.10 17.05 5.07
CA ALA A 90 -20.19 16.32 4.43
C ALA A 90 -19.65 15.29 3.41
N LYS A 91 -18.64 15.68 2.63
CA LYS A 91 -17.99 14.77 1.68
C LYS A 91 -17.24 13.64 2.37
N ALA A 92 -16.60 13.94 3.50
CA ALA A 92 -15.85 12.95 4.27
C ALA A 92 -16.77 11.86 4.87
N VAL A 93 -17.96 12.22 5.31
CA VAL A 93 -18.92 11.28 5.92
C VAL A 93 -19.92 10.68 4.91
N GLU A 94 -19.84 11.04 3.63
CA GLU A 94 -20.63 10.42 2.56
C GLU A 94 -20.45 8.91 2.55
N LEU A 95 -21.56 8.16 2.50
CA LEU A 95 -21.53 6.71 2.49
C LEU A 95 -21.15 6.17 1.12
N VAL A 96 -20.28 5.17 1.12
CA VAL A 96 -19.84 4.43 -0.05
C VAL A 96 -19.98 2.93 0.17
N GLN A 97 -20.32 2.21 -0.90
CA GLN A 97 -20.45 0.76 -0.87
C GLN A 97 -19.07 0.10 -1.07
N MET A 98 -18.63 -0.69 -0.09
CA MET A 98 -17.36 -1.41 -0.07
C MET A 98 -17.62 -2.93 -0.15
N GLY A 99 -17.96 -3.42 -1.35
CA GLY A 99 -18.45 -4.81 -1.51
C GLY A 99 -19.80 -4.98 -0.81
N GLN A 100 -19.88 -5.86 0.19
CA GLN A 100 -21.10 -6.09 0.98
C GLN A 100 -21.24 -5.16 2.20
N ARG A 101 -20.28 -4.25 2.42
CA ARG A 101 -20.30 -3.35 3.58
C ARG A 101 -20.42 -1.90 3.14
N GLN A 102 -21.07 -1.09 3.95
CA GLN A 102 -21.04 0.36 3.81
C GLN A 102 -19.95 0.95 4.71
N SER A 103 -19.33 2.03 4.26
CA SER A 103 -18.36 2.83 5.01
C SER A 103 -18.54 4.30 4.64
N THR A 104 -18.04 5.21 5.46
CA THR A 104 -17.84 6.58 5.02
C THR A 104 -16.61 6.66 4.13
N ARG A 105 -16.51 7.71 3.29
CA ARG A 105 -15.32 7.94 2.46
C ARG A 105 -14.05 8.02 3.30
N VAL A 106 -14.06 8.81 4.39
CA VAL A 106 -12.94 8.90 5.33
C VAL A 106 -12.67 7.56 6.02
N GLY A 107 -13.69 6.81 6.40
CA GLY A 107 -13.54 5.49 6.99
C GLY A 107 -12.85 4.48 6.07
N ALA A 108 -13.19 4.50 4.77
CA ALA A 108 -12.52 3.68 3.76
C ALA A 108 -11.02 4.03 3.63
N LEU A 109 -10.69 5.34 3.63
CA LEU A 109 -9.30 5.80 3.58
C LEU A 109 -8.52 5.49 4.85
N VAL A 110 -9.11 5.66 6.03
CA VAL A 110 -8.48 5.27 7.31
C VAL A 110 -8.15 3.78 7.32
N ARG A 111 -9.09 2.94 6.86
CA ARG A 111 -8.85 1.49 6.74
C ARG A 111 -7.70 1.17 5.77
N THR A 112 -7.61 1.88 4.65
CA THR A 112 -6.51 1.72 3.68
C THR A 112 -5.17 2.09 4.30
N VAL A 113 -5.09 3.16 5.08
CA VAL A 113 -3.86 3.55 5.80
C VAL A 113 -3.48 2.51 6.85
N SER A 114 -4.46 2.03 7.63
CA SER A 114 -4.24 0.99 8.65
C SER A 114 -3.69 -0.30 8.04
N HIS A 115 -4.32 -0.79 6.97
CA HIS A 115 -3.86 -1.98 6.23
C HIS A 115 -2.45 -1.77 5.66
N SER A 116 -2.19 -0.63 5.03
CA SER A 116 -0.86 -0.32 4.48
C SER A 116 0.23 -0.27 5.56
N ASN A 117 -0.11 0.24 6.75
CA ASN A 117 0.81 0.27 7.89
C ASN A 117 1.07 -1.12 8.48
N GLU A 118 0.05 -1.98 8.51
CA GLU A 118 0.18 -3.39 8.90
C GLU A 118 1.14 -4.14 7.96
N GLU A 119 0.93 -4.01 6.65
CA GLU A 119 1.78 -4.64 5.63
C GLU A 119 3.22 -4.09 5.67
N TYR A 120 3.40 -2.80 5.95
CA TYR A 120 4.72 -2.22 6.22
C TYR A 120 5.39 -2.91 7.41
N GLY A 121 4.67 -3.16 8.49
CA GLY A 121 5.19 -3.87 9.67
C GLY A 121 5.70 -5.26 9.32
N TYR A 122 4.93 -6.04 8.54
CA TYR A 122 5.37 -7.36 8.07
C TYR A 122 6.65 -7.25 7.23
N MET A 123 6.68 -6.36 6.24
CA MET A 123 7.85 -6.18 5.37
C MET A 123 9.08 -5.64 6.11
N ALA A 124 8.91 -4.88 7.18
CA ALA A 124 10.01 -4.42 8.02
C ALA A 124 10.75 -5.60 8.68
N VAL A 125 10.03 -6.66 9.07
CA VAL A 125 10.63 -7.91 9.55
C VAL A 125 11.45 -8.57 8.43
N TYR A 126 10.94 -8.63 7.21
CA TYR A 126 11.67 -9.19 6.06
C TYR A 126 12.98 -8.45 5.81
N MET A 127 12.98 -7.11 5.86
CA MET A 127 14.18 -6.31 5.74
C MET A 127 15.21 -6.66 6.85
N ARG A 128 14.75 -6.75 8.10
CA ARG A 128 15.62 -7.12 9.24
C ARG A 128 16.25 -8.51 9.06
N LEU A 129 15.49 -9.49 8.57
CA LEU A 129 16.00 -10.83 8.28
C LEU A 129 17.07 -10.84 7.16
N LYS A 130 17.12 -9.79 6.35
CA LYS A 130 18.15 -9.55 5.32
C LYS A 130 19.24 -8.56 5.75
N GLY A 131 19.29 -8.19 7.03
CA GLY A 131 20.28 -7.25 7.56
C GLY A 131 20.07 -5.80 7.13
N ILE A 132 18.88 -5.47 6.61
CA ILE A 132 18.55 -4.12 6.09
C ILE A 132 17.73 -3.36 7.13
N VAL A 133 18.15 -2.14 7.47
CA VAL A 133 17.40 -1.27 8.39
C VAL A 133 16.14 -0.74 7.70
N PRO A 134 14.92 -0.98 8.26
CA PRO A 134 13.69 -0.42 7.70
C PRO A 134 13.66 1.10 7.76
N PRO A 135 12.98 1.79 6.82
CA PRO A 135 12.93 3.26 6.74
C PRO A 135 12.51 3.95 8.04
N SER A 136 11.52 3.41 8.77
CA SER A 136 11.06 3.97 10.04
C SER A 136 12.07 3.89 11.19
N SER A 137 13.18 3.17 11.00
CA SER A 137 14.25 3.00 12.01
C SER A 137 15.55 3.68 11.58
N GLU A 138 15.58 4.37 10.45
CA GLU A 138 16.75 5.13 10.01
C GLU A 138 17.00 6.33 10.93
N GLY A 139 18.25 6.56 11.31
CA GLY A 139 18.65 7.71 12.15
C GLY A 139 18.36 7.54 13.65
N ARG A 140 18.06 6.33 14.10
CA ARG A 140 17.92 6.00 15.53
C ARG A 140 19.19 5.34 16.07
#